data_1de8a93a06cfc742cf5145f1b9060bc1
#
_entry.id   1de8a93a06cfc742cf5145f1b9060bc1
#
_cell.length_a   1.000
_cell.length_b   1.000
_cell.length_c   1.000
_cell.angle_alpha   90.00
_cell.angle_beta   90.00
_cell.angle_gamma   90.00
#
_symmetry.space_group_name_H-M   'P 1'
#
loop_
_entity.id
_entity.type
_entity.pdbx_description
1 polymer ?
#
loop_
_entity_poly.entity_id
_entity_poly.type
_entity_poly.pdbx_seq_one_letter_code
_entity_poly.pdbx_strand_id
1 'polypeptide(L)'
;MRKIYFRADASATIGYGHFIRTLALADMLKDDFDCTFFTCHPTSYQVEEMEKVCPFIPLQEETHSADFLSYLQGDEIVVLDNYFFTTDYQRAIKQKGCRLVCIDDMHDKHYVADVVINHGITNGNLFSTEPYTQLCLGYAWALLRLPFLQLPQIQRKNRKIEKAIVC
;
A
#
# COMPACT_ATOMS: atom_id res chain seq x y z
N MET A 1 3.01 -21.03 2.27
CA MET A 1 2.60 -19.72 2.83
C MET A 1 1.49 -19.16 1.96
N ARG A 2 0.62 -18.31 2.53
CA ARG A 2 -0.42 -17.63 1.74
C ARG A 2 0.20 -16.52 0.92
N LYS A 3 -0.25 -16.35 -0.33
CA LYS A 3 0.28 -15.35 -1.25
C LYS A 3 -0.27 -13.95 -0.94
N ILE A 4 0.60 -12.95 -0.98
CA ILE A 4 0.21 -11.53 -0.99
C ILE A 4 0.79 -10.87 -2.22
N TYR A 5 -0.07 -10.22 -2.99
CA TYR A 5 0.30 -9.44 -4.17
C TYR A 5 0.13 -7.94 -3.88
N PHE A 6 1.24 -7.22 -3.90
CA PHE A 6 1.28 -5.77 -3.69
C PHE A 6 1.26 -5.07 -5.04
N ARG A 7 0.38 -4.13 -5.20
CA ARG A 7 0.23 -3.36 -6.44
C ARG A 7 0.29 -1.86 -6.15
N ALA A 8 1.43 -1.24 -6.48
CA ALA A 8 1.66 0.19 -6.34
C ALA A 8 2.64 0.67 -7.40
N ASP A 9 2.46 1.90 -7.87
CA ASP A 9 3.36 2.56 -8.81
C ASP A 9 4.03 3.77 -8.17
N ALA A 10 5.16 4.19 -8.75
CA ALA A 10 5.77 5.47 -8.52
C ALA A 10 6.15 6.10 -9.86
N SER A 11 6.08 7.42 -9.93
CA SER A 11 6.54 8.19 -11.08
C SER A 11 6.99 9.57 -10.62
N ALA A 12 7.59 10.33 -11.53
CA ALA A 12 7.95 11.72 -11.27
C ALA A 12 6.74 12.61 -10.92
N THR A 13 5.54 12.24 -11.38
CA THR A 13 4.29 12.96 -11.13
C THR A 13 3.56 12.50 -9.88
N ILE A 14 3.55 11.19 -9.60
CA ILE A 14 2.86 10.61 -8.42
C ILE A 14 3.75 10.64 -7.18
N GLY A 15 5.07 10.71 -7.38
CA GLY A 15 6.04 10.56 -6.30
C GLY A 15 6.25 9.11 -5.86
N TYR A 16 7.11 8.90 -4.89
CA TYR A 16 7.49 7.57 -4.39
C TYR A 16 6.67 7.13 -3.17
N GLY A 17 5.77 7.96 -2.66
CA GLY A 17 5.05 7.72 -1.40
C GLY A 17 4.29 6.39 -1.38
N HIS A 18 3.50 6.11 -2.43
CA HIS A 18 2.75 4.86 -2.58
C HIS A 18 3.67 3.65 -2.61
N PHE A 19 4.70 3.69 -3.44
CA PHE A 19 5.67 2.60 -3.56
C PHE A 19 6.37 2.32 -2.22
N ILE A 20 6.90 3.36 -1.56
CA ILE A 20 7.69 3.23 -0.33
C ILE A 20 6.86 2.63 0.81
N ARG A 21 5.64 3.10 1.03
CA ARG A 21 4.79 2.60 2.12
C ARG A 21 4.26 1.21 1.85
N THR A 22 3.94 0.91 0.58
CA THR A 22 3.49 -0.44 0.19
C THR A 22 4.63 -1.45 0.30
N LEU A 23 5.86 -1.07 -0.10
CA LEU A 23 7.04 -1.90 0.07
C LEU A 23 7.39 -2.11 1.56
N ALA A 24 7.19 -1.08 2.40
CA ALA A 24 7.36 -1.22 3.84
C ALA A 24 6.39 -2.26 4.43
N LEU A 25 5.13 -2.30 3.96
CA LEU A 25 4.18 -3.33 4.37
C LEU A 25 4.61 -4.72 3.89
N ALA A 26 5.13 -4.84 2.67
CA ALA A 26 5.67 -6.10 2.17
C ALA A 26 6.86 -6.60 3.03
N ASP A 27 7.77 -5.69 3.42
CA ASP A 27 8.91 -6.00 4.29
C ASP A 27 8.48 -6.48 5.69
N MET A 28 7.39 -5.92 6.23
CA MET A 28 6.81 -6.36 7.51
C MET A 28 6.19 -7.76 7.44
N LEU A 29 5.75 -8.20 6.26
CA LEU A 29 4.96 -9.42 6.10
C LEU A 29 5.72 -10.57 5.42
N LYS A 30 6.90 -10.33 4.85
CA LYS A 30 7.64 -11.29 4.01
C LYS A 30 8.05 -12.58 4.73
N ASP A 31 8.17 -12.56 6.04
CA ASP A 31 8.57 -13.74 6.82
C ASP A 31 7.39 -14.70 7.06
N ASP A 32 6.15 -14.18 7.00
CA ASP A 32 4.91 -14.93 7.26
C ASP A 32 4.14 -15.27 5.98
N PHE A 33 4.40 -14.55 4.87
CA PHE A 33 3.65 -14.65 3.62
C PHE A 33 4.58 -14.76 2.40
N ASP A 34 4.05 -15.34 1.33
CA ASP A 34 4.70 -15.36 0.00
C ASP A 34 4.36 -14.05 -0.72
N CYS A 35 5.24 -13.08 -0.60
CA CYS A 35 5.04 -11.72 -1.09
C CYS A 35 5.55 -11.56 -2.52
N THR A 36 4.79 -10.91 -3.40
CA THR A 36 5.20 -10.49 -4.74
C THR A 36 4.73 -9.06 -5.00
N PHE A 37 5.61 -8.22 -5.52
CA PHE A 37 5.31 -6.83 -5.85
C PHE A 37 5.06 -6.65 -7.35
N PHE A 38 4.02 -5.88 -7.70
CA PHE A 38 3.66 -5.56 -9.09
C PHE A 38 3.70 -4.04 -9.29
N THR A 39 4.41 -3.59 -10.30
CA THR A 39 4.56 -2.14 -10.58
C THR A 39 4.82 -1.89 -12.05
N CYS A 40 4.43 -0.72 -12.55
CA CYS A 40 4.74 -0.28 -13.90
C CYS A 40 6.08 0.46 -13.91
N HIS A 41 6.87 0.25 -14.96
CA HIS A 41 8.12 0.99 -15.26
C HIS A 41 9.00 1.28 -14.04
N PRO A 42 9.41 0.26 -13.26
CA PRO A 42 10.22 0.52 -12.08
C PRO A 42 11.57 1.14 -12.47
N THR A 43 11.95 2.18 -11.75
CA THR A 43 13.30 2.77 -11.83
C THR A 43 14.34 1.82 -11.23
N SER A 44 15.63 2.03 -11.54
CA SER A 44 16.71 1.23 -10.93
C SER A 44 16.65 1.26 -9.39
N TYR A 45 16.34 2.42 -8.81
CA TYR A 45 16.14 2.55 -7.36
C TYR A 45 15.00 1.64 -6.84
N GLN A 46 13.87 1.60 -7.52
CA GLN A 46 12.74 0.74 -7.12
C GLN A 46 13.10 -0.74 -7.22
N VAL A 47 13.80 -1.13 -8.29
CA VAL A 47 14.29 -2.50 -8.47
C VAL A 47 15.20 -2.90 -7.30
N GLU A 48 16.21 -2.09 -6.99
CA GLU A 48 17.14 -2.34 -5.88
C GLU A 48 16.44 -2.46 -4.53
N GLU A 49 15.41 -1.65 -4.28
CA GLU A 49 14.66 -1.73 -3.02
C GLU A 49 13.73 -2.95 -2.96
N MET A 50 13.06 -3.31 -4.07
CA MET A 50 12.20 -4.49 -4.13
C MET A 50 13.01 -5.78 -3.96
N GLU A 51 14.18 -5.91 -4.60
CA GLU A 51 15.05 -7.09 -4.52
C GLU A 51 15.50 -7.41 -3.08
N LYS A 52 15.54 -6.42 -2.20
CA LYS A 52 15.85 -6.61 -0.77
C LYS A 52 14.66 -7.19 0.03
N VAL A 53 13.45 -7.09 -0.51
CA VAL A 53 12.22 -7.40 0.22
C VAL A 53 11.53 -8.64 -0.35
N CYS A 54 11.18 -8.64 -1.64
CA CYS A 54 10.44 -9.73 -2.27
C CYS A 54 10.60 -9.71 -3.80
N PRO A 55 10.29 -10.81 -4.49
CA PRO A 55 10.19 -10.84 -5.95
C PRO A 55 9.23 -9.77 -6.48
N PHE A 56 9.49 -9.27 -7.69
CA PHE A 56 8.61 -8.32 -8.34
C PHE A 56 8.35 -8.68 -9.80
N ILE A 57 7.23 -8.22 -10.33
CA ILE A 57 6.79 -8.39 -11.71
C ILE A 57 6.50 -7.01 -12.30
N PRO A 58 7.25 -6.57 -13.31
CA PRO A 58 6.95 -5.34 -14.04
C PRO A 58 5.71 -5.53 -14.92
N LEU A 59 4.81 -4.55 -14.90
CA LEU A 59 3.61 -4.53 -15.74
C LEU A 59 3.77 -3.52 -16.88
N GLN A 60 3.07 -3.76 -18.00
CA GLN A 60 2.99 -2.82 -19.10
C GLN A 60 1.97 -1.72 -18.78
N GLU A 61 2.30 -0.46 -19.09
CA GLU A 61 1.48 0.69 -18.69
C GLU A 61 0.06 0.64 -19.29
N GLU A 62 -0.05 0.26 -20.57
CA GLU A 62 -1.33 0.24 -21.28
C GLU A 62 -2.26 -0.89 -20.83
N THR A 63 -1.70 -1.98 -20.31
CA THR A 63 -2.46 -3.21 -20.00
C THR A 63 -2.40 -3.59 -18.52
N HIS A 64 -1.68 -2.82 -17.68
CA HIS A 64 -1.36 -3.17 -16.29
C HIS A 64 -2.55 -3.67 -15.46
N SER A 65 -3.74 -3.10 -15.70
CA SER A 65 -4.94 -3.47 -14.93
C SER A 65 -5.43 -4.88 -15.30
N ALA A 66 -5.49 -5.18 -16.60
CA ALA A 66 -5.89 -6.50 -17.10
C ALA A 66 -4.82 -7.55 -16.82
N ASP A 67 -3.55 -7.19 -17.02
CA ASP A 67 -2.41 -8.06 -16.77
C ASP A 67 -2.38 -8.47 -15.30
N PHE A 68 -2.49 -7.53 -14.37
CA PHE A 68 -2.52 -7.84 -12.94
C PHE A 68 -3.68 -8.79 -12.59
N LEU A 69 -4.90 -8.53 -13.10
CA LEU A 69 -6.05 -9.40 -12.88
C LEU A 69 -5.83 -10.82 -13.43
N SER A 70 -5.00 -10.99 -14.47
CA SER A 70 -4.69 -12.31 -15.04
C SER A 70 -3.82 -13.19 -14.14
N TYR A 71 -3.04 -12.58 -13.23
CA TYR A 71 -2.23 -13.30 -12.24
C TYR A 71 -3.06 -13.87 -11.08
N LEU A 72 -4.27 -13.33 -10.85
CA LEU A 72 -5.09 -13.71 -9.70
C LEU A 72 -5.79 -15.04 -9.91
N GLN A 73 -5.60 -15.98 -8.97
CA GLN A 73 -6.24 -17.29 -8.93
C GLN A 73 -7.42 -17.34 -7.95
N GLY A 74 -7.53 -16.37 -7.05
CA GLY A 74 -8.65 -16.21 -6.11
C GLY A 74 -8.35 -16.59 -4.65
N ASP A 75 -7.14 -17.05 -4.37
CA ASP A 75 -6.69 -17.40 -3.01
C ASP A 75 -5.69 -16.41 -2.43
N GLU A 76 -5.32 -15.39 -3.21
CA GLU A 76 -4.38 -14.35 -2.82
C GLU A 76 -5.02 -13.29 -1.91
N ILE A 77 -4.16 -12.64 -1.13
CA ILE A 77 -4.43 -11.32 -0.56
C ILE A 77 -3.85 -10.30 -1.54
N VAL A 78 -4.64 -9.33 -1.97
CA VAL A 78 -4.21 -8.24 -2.83
C VAL A 78 -4.14 -6.95 -2.01
N VAL A 79 -3.03 -6.23 -2.11
CA VAL A 79 -2.84 -4.89 -1.52
C VAL A 79 -2.73 -3.87 -2.63
N LEU A 80 -3.64 -2.90 -2.68
CA LEU A 80 -3.66 -1.80 -3.64
C LEU A 80 -3.26 -0.48 -2.98
N ASP A 81 -2.38 0.26 -3.62
CA ASP A 81 -2.00 1.62 -3.21
C ASP A 81 -1.70 2.50 -4.43
N ASN A 82 -2.67 3.21 -4.90
CA ASN A 82 -2.60 4.36 -5.84
C ASN A 82 -3.98 4.99 -5.99
N TYR A 83 -4.02 6.24 -6.41
CA TYR A 83 -5.26 7.03 -6.57
C TYR A 83 -6.16 6.52 -7.70
N PHE A 84 -5.61 5.91 -8.74
CA PHE A 84 -6.35 5.47 -9.92
C PHE A 84 -7.11 4.14 -9.75
N PHE A 85 -6.93 3.41 -8.67
CA PHE A 85 -7.69 2.19 -8.43
C PHE A 85 -9.14 2.51 -8.03
N THR A 86 -10.05 2.32 -8.98
CA THR A 86 -11.48 2.60 -8.81
C THR A 86 -12.19 1.53 -7.99
N THR A 87 -13.41 1.84 -7.52
CA THR A 87 -14.30 0.86 -6.88
C THR A 87 -14.60 -0.33 -7.81
N ASP A 88 -14.75 -0.11 -9.11
CA ASP A 88 -15.01 -1.20 -10.06
C ASP A 88 -13.81 -2.12 -10.22
N TYR A 89 -12.59 -1.58 -10.17
CA TYR A 89 -11.38 -2.40 -10.15
C TYR A 89 -11.28 -3.23 -8.87
N GLN A 90 -11.62 -2.66 -7.73
CA GLN A 90 -11.73 -3.40 -6.47
C GLN A 90 -12.74 -4.55 -6.57
N ARG A 91 -13.92 -4.30 -7.17
CA ARG A 91 -14.95 -5.34 -7.42
C ARG A 91 -14.43 -6.47 -8.31
N ALA A 92 -13.68 -6.14 -9.37
CA ALA A 92 -13.10 -7.15 -10.26
C ALA A 92 -12.13 -8.08 -9.50
N ILE A 93 -11.31 -7.55 -8.59
CA ILE A 93 -10.42 -8.35 -7.72
C ILE A 93 -11.24 -9.22 -6.76
N LYS A 94 -12.27 -8.66 -6.13
CA LYS A 94 -13.15 -9.39 -5.21
C LYS A 94 -13.92 -10.52 -5.94
N GLN A 95 -14.34 -10.30 -7.18
CA GLN A 95 -15.02 -11.31 -8.02
C GLN A 95 -14.10 -12.49 -8.37
N LYS A 96 -12.79 -12.30 -8.40
CA LYS A 96 -11.81 -13.39 -8.53
C LYS A 96 -11.74 -14.29 -7.29
N GLY A 97 -12.27 -13.85 -6.14
CA GLY A 97 -12.23 -14.57 -4.86
C GLY A 97 -11.16 -14.08 -3.90
N CYS A 98 -10.33 -13.12 -4.30
CA CYS A 98 -9.24 -12.59 -3.49
C CYS A 98 -9.73 -11.83 -2.25
N ARG A 99 -8.91 -11.80 -1.20
CA ARG A 99 -9.00 -10.81 -0.13
C ARG A 99 -8.36 -9.53 -0.59
N LEU A 100 -8.96 -8.39 -0.24
CA LEU A 100 -8.51 -7.08 -0.72
C LEU A 100 -8.20 -6.14 0.44
N VAL A 101 -7.01 -5.53 0.40
CA VAL A 101 -6.55 -4.46 1.28
C VAL A 101 -6.32 -3.23 0.41
N CYS A 102 -6.85 -2.08 0.81
CA CYS A 102 -6.55 -0.79 0.19
C CYS A 102 -5.78 0.09 1.17
N ILE A 103 -4.66 0.65 0.71
CA ILE A 103 -3.97 1.74 1.40
C ILE A 103 -4.50 3.03 0.78
N ASP A 104 -5.01 3.93 1.60
CA ASP A 104 -5.72 5.13 1.16
C ASP A 104 -5.20 6.39 1.86
N ASP A 105 -5.33 7.52 1.13
CA ASP A 105 -5.07 8.88 1.65
C ASP A 105 -6.28 9.80 1.48
N MET A 106 -7.16 9.50 0.50
CA MET A 106 -8.13 10.47 -0.02
C MET A 106 -9.55 10.23 0.47
N HIS A 107 -9.89 8.99 0.89
CA HIS A 107 -11.25 8.55 1.28
C HIS A 107 -12.36 9.06 0.33
N ASP A 108 -12.03 9.15 -0.97
CA ASP A 108 -12.83 9.79 -2.02
C ASP A 108 -13.71 8.83 -2.83
N LYS A 109 -13.70 7.54 -2.49
CA LYS A 109 -14.42 6.47 -3.21
C LYS A 109 -15.13 5.52 -2.25
N HIS A 110 -15.99 4.68 -2.80
CA HIS A 110 -16.55 3.56 -2.05
C HIS A 110 -15.57 2.37 -2.07
N TYR A 111 -15.27 1.82 -0.91
CA TYR A 111 -14.36 0.67 -0.75
C TYR A 111 -15.13 -0.62 -0.58
N VAL A 112 -14.84 -1.60 -1.46
CA VAL A 112 -15.32 -2.99 -1.33
C VAL A 112 -14.20 -3.90 -0.79
N ALA A 113 -13.15 -3.31 -0.27
CA ALA A 113 -12.01 -3.99 0.34
C ALA A 113 -12.40 -4.66 1.66
N ASP A 114 -11.69 -5.73 2.02
CA ASP A 114 -11.82 -6.35 3.36
C ASP A 114 -11.17 -5.46 4.44
N VAL A 115 -10.11 -4.75 4.08
CA VAL A 115 -9.38 -3.84 4.98
C VAL A 115 -9.04 -2.54 4.24
N VAL A 116 -9.21 -1.39 4.90
CA VAL A 116 -8.69 -0.10 4.44
C VAL A 116 -7.74 0.45 5.50
N ILE A 117 -6.53 0.81 5.08
CA ILE A 117 -5.49 1.39 5.94
C ILE A 117 -5.35 2.88 5.58
N ASN A 118 -5.53 3.77 6.55
CA ASN A 118 -5.27 5.20 6.40
C ASN A 118 -4.66 5.76 7.69
N HIS A 119 -3.40 6.17 7.63
CA HIS A 119 -2.66 6.66 8.80
C HIS A 119 -2.95 8.14 9.15
N GLY A 120 -3.55 8.89 8.24
CA GLY A 120 -3.80 10.33 8.40
C GLY A 120 -5.14 10.67 9.05
N ILE A 121 -6.12 9.77 8.98
CA ILE A 121 -7.50 10.00 9.42
C ILE A 121 -7.86 9.02 10.55
N THR A 122 -8.59 9.50 11.54
CA THR A 122 -9.09 8.69 12.67
C THR A 122 -10.62 8.56 12.67
N ASN A 123 -11.33 9.40 11.91
CA ASN A 123 -12.79 9.39 11.85
C ASN A 123 -13.29 8.44 10.74
N GLY A 124 -13.74 7.26 11.12
CA GLY A 124 -14.27 6.25 10.19
C GLY A 124 -15.54 6.68 9.43
N ASN A 125 -16.29 7.65 9.95
CA ASN A 125 -17.51 8.14 9.29
C ASN A 125 -17.24 8.90 7.98
N LEU A 126 -15.99 9.23 7.70
CA LEU A 126 -15.57 9.84 6.43
C LEU A 126 -15.43 8.84 5.29
N PHE A 127 -15.44 7.55 5.60
CA PHE A 127 -15.25 6.49 4.61
C PHE A 127 -16.59 5.90 4.16
N SER A 128 -16.75 5.71 2.86
CA SER A 128 -17.82 4.91 2.28
C SER A 128 -17.30 3.48 2.05
N THR A 129 -17.83 2.52 2.80
CA THR A 129 -17.34 1.14 2.79
C THR A 129 -18.48 0.12 2.84
N GLU A 130 -18.16 -1.13 2.52
CA GLU A 130 -19.06 -2.25 2.79
C GLU A 130 -19.14 -2.55 4.31
N PRO A 131 -20.23 -3.15 4.80
CA PRO A 131 -20.39 -3.45 6.23
C PRO A 131 -19.33 -4.39 6.81
N TYR A 132 -18.69 -5.21 5.97
CA TYR A 132 -17.63 -6.14 6.39
C TYR A 132 -16.24 -5.51 6.40
N THR A 133 -16.07 -4.29 5.86
CA THR A 133 -14.76 -3.64 5.73
C THR A 133 -14.22 -3.25 7.10
N GLN A 134 -13.02 -3.70 7.43
CA GLN A 134 -12.29 -3.25 8.60
C GLN A 134 -11.50 -1.99 8.27
N LEU A 135 -11.67 -0.94 9.07
CA LEU A 135 -10.91 0.30 8.98
C LEU A 135 -9.74 0.30 9.97
N CYS A 136 -8.54 0.46 9.45
CA CYS A 136 -7.28 0.60 10.20
C CYS A 136 -6.81 2.05 10.09
N LEU A 137 -7.23 2.90 11.04
CA LEU A 137 -7.11 4.34 10.97
C LEU A 137 -6.14 4.93 12.00
N GLY A 138 -5.48 6.01 11.60
CA GLY A 138 -4.61 6.80 12.47
C GLY A 138 -3.15 6.32 12.51
N TYR A 139 -2.33 7.03 13.26
CA TYR A 139 -0.87 6.88 13.28
C TYR A 139 -0.37 5.50 13.72
N ALA A 140 -1.15 4.74 14.48
CA ALA A 140 -0.80 3.37 14.85
C ALA A 140 -0.66 2.43 13.63
N TRP A 141 -1.26 2.82 12.49
CA TRP A 141 -1.23 2.08 11.24
C TRP A 141 -0.30 2.69 10.19
N ALA A 142 0.63 3.56 10.61
CA ALA A 142 1.60 4.14 9.70
C ALA A 142 2.58 3.06 9.20
N LEU A 143 2.69 2.95 7.88
CA LEU A 143 3.55 1.99 7.20
C LEU A 143 4.96 2.58 7.07
N LEU A 144 5.81 2.32 8.05
CA LEU A 144 7.15 2.85 8.14
C LEU A 144 8.19 1.77 7.79
N ARG A 145 9.22 2.15 7.05
CA ARG A 145 10.36 1.26 6.78
C ARG A 145 11.09 0.89 8.08
N LEU A 146 11.65 -0.31 8.13
CA LEU A 146 12.33 -0.88 9.29
C LEU A 146 13.33 0.08 9.98
N PRO A 147 14.18 0.85 9.27
CA PRO A 147 15.09 1.78 9.92
C PRO A 147 14.41 2.85 10.78
N PHE A 148 13.19 3.27 10.42
CA PHE A 148 12.41 4.24 11.21
C PHE A 148 11.78 3.59 12.45
N LEU A 149 11.43 2.31 12.39
CA LEU A 149 10.88 1.56 13.53
C LEU A 149 11.94 1.23 14.57
N GLN A 150 13.21 1.16 14.16
CA GLN A 150 14.35 0.84 15.02
C GLN A 150 15.00 2.09 15.66
N LEU A 151 14.54 3.28 15.34
CA LEU A 151 15.06 4.51 15.94
C LEU A 151 14.80 4.51 17.45
N PRO A 152 15.84 4.79 18.29
CA PRO A 152 15.64 4.93 19.71
C PRO A 152 14.64 6.03 20.00
N GLN A 153 13.75 5.81 20.98
CA GLN A 153 12.84 6.86 21.44
C GLN A 153 13.67 8.02 22.01
N ILE A 154 13.84 9.05 21.21
CA ILE A 154 14.50 10.28 21.65
C ILE A 154 13.52 11.01 22.56
N GLN A 155 13.80 11.05 23.85
CA GLN A 155 13.09 11.98 24.74
C GLN A 155 13.35 13.40 24.25
N ARG A 156 12.33 14.00 23.62
CA ARG A 156 12.40 15.41 23.20
C ARG A 156 12.50 16.27 24.46
N LYS A 157 13.71 16.76 24.79
CA LYS A 157 13.82 17.94 25.63
C LYS A 157 13.13 19.08 24.90
N ASN A 158 12.17 19.73 25.56
CA ASN A 158 11.47 20.91 25.03
C ASN A 158 12.49 21.96 24.55
N ARG A 159 12.85 21.94 23.27
CA ARG A 159 13.58 23.02 22.62
C ARG A 159 12.55 23.93 21.96
N LYS A 160 12.60 25.23 22.23
CA LYS A 160 11.86 26.24 21.47
C LYS A 160 12.22 26.04 19.99
N ILE A 161 11.20 25.80 19.15
CA ILE A 161 11.38 25.73 17.70
C ILE A 161 11.52 27.19 17.24
N GLU A 162 12.74 27.59 16.88
CA GLU A 162 13.00 28.95 16.35
C GLU A 162 12.75 29.02 14.83
N LYS A 163 12.82 27.90 14.12
CA LYS A 163 12.50 27.79 12.68
C LYS A 163 11.93 26.42 12.38
N ALA A 164 10.87 26.36 11.57
CA ALA A 164 10.36 25.14 10.95
C ALA A 164 10.47 25.29 9.45
N ILE A 165 11.03 24.27 8.78
CA ILE A 165 10.98 24.13 7.33
C ILE A 165 9.91 23.07 7.06
N VAL A 166 8.88 23.47 6.32
CA VAL A 166 7.84 22.56 5.84
C VAL A 166 8.19 22.30 4.38
N CYS A 167 8.49 21.02 4.05
CA CYS A 167 8.69 20.55 2.69
C CYS A 167 7.40 19.93 2.17
#